data_138a266180b21a678ba2cc1d25b7a6bb
#
_entry.id   138a266180b21a678ba2cc1d25b7a6bb
#
_cell.length_a   1.000
_cell.length_b   1.000
_cell.length_c   1.000
_cell.angle_alpha   90.00
_cell.angle_beta   90.00
_cell.angle_gamma   90.00
#
_symmetry.space_group_name_H-M   'P 1'
#
loop_
_entity.id
_entity.type
_entity.pdbx_description
1 polymer ?
#
loop_
_entity_poly.entity_id
_entity_poly.type
_entity_poly.pdbx_seq_one_letter_code
_entity_poly.pdbx_strand_id
1 'polypeptide(L)'
;MIFAKNYDNNPKVLKEFDNVVVLKSNYPCEYPESSKIPIYIYNANSNKTLLFIHGLGTRNLKYLKWFPESFARNGYNSALMILPYHFDRTPKGHKSGELFLSTTDNYILRSRFEHSVVDILTTLNYLKERFKGDLYLMGFSFGGMVSTIATSLRNDIKGLSLAVTGGNFYHITWKSFVTGVLRVQYEENKECNPEKCLLYHKNEYPEYLKNLNKPDIELDKAPIACFEYDPMTFAKFIKTPTIMFRALFDIFIPKNSTMDLYNIINAKKELYSIPTGHLSSFLLRKYILRKTLTFLKE
;
A
#
# COMPACT_ATOMS: atom_id res chain seq x y z
N MET A 1 16.34 -11.17 6.96
CA MET A 1 15.57 -11.43 5.71
C MET A 1 15.26 -10.08 5.08
N ILE A 2 15.56 -9.86 3.82
CA ILE A 2 15.42 -8.58 3.15
C ILE A 2 13.99 -8.52 2.60
N PHE A 3 13.22 -7.47 2.96
CA PHE A 3 11.85 -7.29 2.53
C PHE A 3 11.77 -7.33 0.98
N ALA A 4 10.97 -8.22 0.43
CA ALA A 4 10.69 -8.40 -1.00
C ALA A 4 11.90 -8.67 -1.94
N LYS A 5 13.15 -8.61 -1.47
CA LYS A 5 14.35 -8.84 -2.33
C LYS A 5 14.64 -10.31 -2.65
N ASN A 6 14.20 -11.21 -1.79
CA ASN A 6 14.47 -12.65 -1.95
C ASN A 6 13.45 -13.34 -2.86
N TYR A 7 12.55 -12.59 -3.46
CA TYR A 7 11.52 -13.14 -4.32
C TYR A 7 11.77 -12.78 -5.77
N ASP A 8 11.60 -13.78 -6.62
CA ASP A 8 11.55 -13.56 -8.06
C ASP A 8 10.28 -12.76 -8.39
N ASN A 9 10.46 -11.55 -8.91
CA ASN A 9 9.35 -10.69 -9.31
C ASN A 9 9.02 -10.81 -10.80
N ASN A 10 9.54 -11.84 -11.51
CA ASN A 10 9.20 -12.10 -12.89
C ASN A 10 7.73 -12.53 -13.02
N PRO A 11 6.94 -11.89 -13.88
CA PRO A 11 5.54 -12.19 -14.00
C PRO A 11 5.33 -13.53 -14.73
N LYS A 12 4.48 -14.39 -14.16
CA LYS A 12 3.99 -15.60 -14.83
C LYS A 12 2.49 -15.49 -15.03
N VAL A 13 2.07 -15.35 -16.27
CA VAL A 13 0.65 -15.32 -16.64
C VAL A 13 0.08 -16.75 -16.54
N LEU A 14 -0.97 -16.90 -15.75
CA LEU A 14 -1.72 -18.15 -15.60
C LEU A 14 -2.93 -18.18 -16.54
N LYS A 15 -3.58 -17.02 -16.72
CA LYS A 15 -4.81 -16.89 -17.50
C LYS A 15 -4.98 -15.44 -17.96
N GLU A 16 -5.50 -15.27 -19.18
CA GLU A 16 -5.93 -13.98 -19.71
C GLU A 16 -7.25 -14.16 -20.42
N PHE A 17 -8.22 -13.29 -20.14
CA PHE A 17 -9.53 -13.28 -20.75
C PHE A 17 -10.15 -11.88 -20.65
N ASP A 18 -10.68 -11.37 -21.75
CA ASP A 18 -11.21 -10.01 -21.85
C ASP A 18 -10.22 -8.96 -21.30
N ASN A 19 -10.61 -8.24 -20.27
CA ASN A 19 -9.78 -7.24 -19.59
C ASN A 19 -9.20 -7.73 -18.26
N VAL A 20 -9.18 -9.04 -18.02
CA VAL A 20 -8.65 -9.65 -16.79
C VAL A 20 -7.45 -10.52 -17.10
N VAL A 21 -6.36 -10.26 -16.38
CA VAL A 21 -5.18 -11.11 -16.37
C VAL A 21 -4.99 -11.68 -14.97
N VAL A 22 -4.65 -12.94 -14.89
CA VAL A 22 -4.33 -13.61 -13.64
C VAL A 22 -2.86 -14.02 -13.66
N LEU A 23 -2.06 -13.41 -12.80
CA LEU A 23 -0.66 -13.81 -12.61
C LEU A 23 -0.56 -14.83 -11.47
N LYS A 24 0.56 -15.57 -11.45
CA LYS A 24 0.97 -16.34 -10.28
C LYS A 24 1.60 -15.39 -9.26
N SER A 25 1.20 -15.50 -7.98
CA SER A 25 1.96 -14.85 -6.91
C SER A 25 3.31 -15.55 -6.75
N ASN A 26 4.38 -14.77 -6.68
CA ASN A 26 5.74 -15.26 -6.42
C ASN A 26 6.04 -15.34 -4.92
N TYR A 27 5.11 -14.91 -4.07
CA TYR A 27 5.21 -15.07 -2.62
C TYR A 27 4.77 -16.48 -2.20
N PRO A 28 5.46 -17.14 -1.26
CA PRO A 28 5.02 -18.43 -0.71
C PRO A 28 3.73 -18.23 0.10
N CYS A 29 2.60 -18.63 -0.49
CA CYS A 29 1.28 -18.36 0.06
C CYS A 29 0.89 -19.40 1.11
N GLU A 30 0.53 -18.96 2.31
CA GLU A 30 -0.10 -19.77 3.34
C GLU A 30 -1.46 -20.32 2.87
N TYR A 31 -2.21 -19.48 2.13
CA TYR A 31 -3.55 -19.82 1.62
C TYR A 31 -3.55 -19.94 0.10
N PRO A 32 -3.96 -21.09 -0.46
CA PRO A 32 -3.97 -21.32 -1.91
C PRO A 32 -4.76 -20.27 -2.71
N GLU A 33 -5.85 -19.73 -2.12
CA GLU A 33 -6.67 -18.69 -2.75
C GLU A 33 -5.85 -17.44 -3.08
N SER A 34 -4.87 -17.11 -2.24
CA SER A 34 -4.00 -15.94 -2.44
C SER A 34 -2.82 -16.17 -3.40
N SER A 35 -2.65 -17.40 -3.94
CA SER A 35 -1.57 -17.73 -4.87
C SER A 35 -1.74 -17.14 -6.28
N LYS A 36 -2.88 -16.53 -6.57
CA LYS A 36 -3.22 -15.93 -7.85
C LYS A 36 -3.45 -14.43 -7.70
N ILE A 37 -2.98 -13.64 -8.66
CA ILE A 37 -3.10 -12.18 -8.66
C ILE A 37 -4.06 -11.78 -9.79
N PRO A 38 -5.35 -11.56 -9.54
CA PRO A 38 -6.26 -10.99 -10.52
C PRO A 38 -5.95 -9.51 -10.76
N ILE A 39 -5.83 -9.13 -12.04
CA ILE A 39 -5.57 -7.78 -12.49
C ILE A 39 -6.60 -7.41 -13.54
N TYR A 40 -7.30 -6.29 -13.32
CA TYR A 40 -8.24 -5.72 -14.29
C TYR A 40 -7.54 -4.63 -15.08
N ILE A 41 -7.42 -4.79 -16.40
CA ILE A 41 -6.63 -3.93 -17.29
C ILE A 41 -7.55 -3.11 -18.18
N TYR A 42 -7.21 -1.84 -18.33
CA TYR A 42 -7.87 -0.87 -19.22
C TYR A 42 -6.82 -0.24 -20.14
N ASN A 43 -6.85 -0.62 -21.41
CA ASN A 43 -5.91 -0.13 -22.41
C ASN A 43 -6.38 1.22 -22.97
N ALA A 44 -5.52 2.22 -22.99
CA ALA A 44 -5.74 3.54 -23.56
C ALA A 44 -4.77 3.84 -24.73
N ASN A 45 -4.01 2.83 -25.19
CA ASN A 45 -2.98 2.99 -26.22
C ASN A 45 -1.98 4.11 -25.89
N SER A 46 -1.49 4.13 -24.68
CA SER A 46 -0.65 5.17 -24.10
C SER A 46 0.73 4.64 -23.73
N ASN A 47 1.73 5.53 -23.69
CA ASN A 47 3.04 5.24 -23.10
C ASN A 47 3.08 5.46 -21.58
N LYS A 48 1.95 5.77 -20.93
CA LYS A 48 1.79 5.95 -19.50
C LYS A 48 0.92 4.85 -18.95
N THR A 49 1.37 4.18 -17.89
CA THR A 49 0.66 3.06 -17.26
C THR A 49 0.53 3.30 -15.77
N LEU A 50 -0.69 3.28 -15.26
CA LEU A 50 -0.98 3.45 -13.83
C LEU A 50 -1.53 2.17 -13.23
N LEU A 51 -0.88 1.72 -12.14
CA LEU A 51 -1.40 0.65 -11.29
C LEU A 51 -2.15 1.26 -10.09
N PHE A 52 -3.38 0.82 -9.86
CA PHE A 52 -4.19 1.21 -8.71
C PHE A 52 -4.26 0.06 -7.69
N ILE A 53 -4.00 0.39 -6.41
CA ILE A 53 -4.03 -0.53 -5.26
C ILE A 53 -5.09 -0.07 -4.27
N HIS A 54 -6.04 -0.95 -3.97
CA HIS A 54 -7.19 -0.66 -3.11
C HIS A 54 -6.89 -0.77 -1.61
N GLY A 55 -7.80 -0.28 -0.76
CA GLY A 55 -7.74 -0.39 0.71
C GLY A 55 -8.29 -1.70 1.25
N LEU A 56 -8.20 -1.88 2.58
CA LEU A 56 -8.74 -3.05 3.28
C LEU A 56 -10.27 -3.10 3.24
N GLY A 57 -10.81 -4.31 3.34
CA GLY A 57 -12.22 -4.56 3.63
C GLY A 57 -13.21 -4.17 2.52
N THR A 58 -12.73 -3.73 1.37
CA THR A 58 -13.61 -3.37 0.24
C THR A 58 -14.31 -4.62 -0.30
N ARG A 59 -15.64 -4.54 -0.44
CA ARG A 59 -16.48 -5.64 -0.94
C ARG A 59 -17.12 -5.37 -2.29
N ASN A 60 -16.95 -4.16 -2.83
CA ASN A 60 -17.58 -3.73 -4.07
C ASN A 60 -16.52 -3.44 -5.14
N LEU A 61 -16.31 -4.42 -6.02
CA LEU A 61 -15.35 -4.32 -7.10
C LEU A 61 -15.67 -3.18 -8.09
N LYS A 62 -16.95 -2.85 -8.29
CA LYS A 62 -17.38 -1.75 -9.18
C LYS A 62 -16.84 -0.40 -8.69
N TYR A 63 -16.79 -0.17 -7.37
CA TYR A 63 -16.19 1.04 -6.81
C TYR A 63 -14.70 1.11 -7.08
N LEU A 64 -14.00 -0.01 -6.97
CA LEU A 64 -12.56 -0.06 -7.18
C LEU A 64 -12.18 0.21 -8.64
N LYS A 65 -12.95 -0.31 -9.58
CA LYS A 65 -12.73 -0.14 -11.02
C LYS A 65 -12.87 1.31 -11.48
N TRP A 66 -13.56 2.16 -10.72
CA TRP A 66 -13.78 3.55 -11.09
C TRP A 66 -12.48 4.34 -11.32
N PHE A 67 -11.46 4.16 -10.47
CA PHE A 67 -10.18 4.88 -10.64
C PHE A 67 -9.45 4.42 -11.91
N PRO A 68 -9.13 3.14 -12.11
CA PRO A 68 -8.43 2.72 -13.33
C PRO A 68 -9.24 3.04 -14.60
N GLU A 69 -10.55 2.85 -14.62
CA GLU A 69 -11.39 3.27 -15.74
C GLU A 69 -11.29 4.77 -16.02
N SER A 70 -11.24 5.58 -14.97
CA SER A 70 -11.10 7.03 -15.12
C SER A 70 -9.72 7.44 -15.60
N PHE A 71 -8.66 6.79 -15.17
CA PHE A 71 -7.31 6.99 -15.71
C PHE A 71 -7.23 6.58 -17.18
N ALA A 72 -7.86 5.48 -17.57
CA ALA A 72 -7.90 5.06 -18.97
C ALA A 72 -8.58 6.11 -19.86
N ARG A 73 -9.72 6.66 -19.43
CA ARG A 73 -10.38 7.77 -20.13
C ARG A 73 -9.54 9.06 -20.22
N ASN A 74 -8.49 9.19 -19.39
CA ASN A 74 -7.57 10.33 -19.38
C ASN A 74 -6.19 9.99 -19.97
N GLY A 75 -6.09 8.95 -20.80
CA GLY A 75 -4.91 8.63 -21.57
C GLY A 75 -3.81 7.91 -20.81
N TYR A 76 -4.14 7.11 -19.79
CA TYR A 76 -3.23 6.19 -19.14
C TYR A 76 -3.70 4.75 -19.39
N ASN A 77 -2.86 3.85 -19.88
CA ASN A 77 -3.11 2.45 -19.60
C ASN A 77 -3.24 2.29 -18.11
N SER A 78 -4.17 1.52 -17.62
CA SER A 78 -4.39 1.44 -16.19
C SER A 78 -4.78 0.04 -15.77
N ALA A 79 -4.47 -0.30 -14.53
CA ALA A 79 -4.80 -1.59 -13.96
C ALA A 79 -5.25 -1.46 -12.51
N LEU A 80 -6.17 -2.34 -12.09
CA LEU A 80 -6.50 -2.62 -10.70
C LEU A 80 -5.94 -3.98 -10.34
N MET A 81 -5.06 -4.08 -9.37
CA MET A 81 -4.63 -5.34 -8.78
C MET A 81 -5.47 -5.64 -7.53
N ILE A 82 -5.91 -6.88 -7.40
CA ILE A 82 -6.55 -7.36 -6.17
C ILE A 82 -5.49 -7.80 -5.18
N LEU A 83 -5.48 -7.16 -4.00
CA LEU A 83 -4.56 -7.50 -2.90
C LEU A 83 -4.78 -8.93 -2.38
N PRO A 84 -3.74 -9.57 -1.78
CA PRO A 84 -3.90 -10.83 -1.07
C PRO A 84 -5.05 -10.76 -0.05
N TYR A 85 -5.72 -11.89 0.18
CA TYR A 85 -6.79 -12.04 1.17
C TYR A 85 -8.04 -11.17 0.91
N HIS A 86 -8.23 -10.71 -0.33
CA HIS A 86 -9.41 -9.93 -0.73
C HIS A 86 -10.16 -10.59 -1.89
N PHE A 87 -11.48 -10.42 -1.95
CA PHE A 87 -12.36 -10.97 -3.00
C PHE A 87 -12.11 -12.46 -3.20
N ASP A 88 -11.84 -12.91 -4.44
CA ASP A 88 -11.56 -14.30 -4.80
C ASP A 88 -10.24 -14.83 -4.20
N ARG A 89 -9.45 -13.96 -3.61
CA ARG A 89 -8.22 -14.29 -2.87
C ARG A 89 -8.44 -14.44 -1.37
N THR A 90 -9.69 -14.28 -0.90
CA THR A 90 -10.03 -14.43 0.52
C THR A 90 -10.06 -15.91 0.87
N PRO A 91 -9.29 -16.37 1.89
CA PRO A 91 -9.33 -17.75 2.33
C PRO A 91 -10.72 -18.15 2.86
N LYS A 92 -11.06 -19.41 2.72
CA LYS A 92 -12.32 -19.96 3.24
C LYS A 92 -12.47 -19.69 4.74
N GLY A 93 -13.65 -19.27 5.17
CA GLY A 93 -13.96 -18.97 6.56
C GLY A 93 -13.59 -17.56 7.02
N HIS A 94 -12.94 -16.75 6.18
CA HIS A 94 -12.54 -15.37 6.48
C HIS A 94 -13.34 -14.34 5.68
N LYS A 95 -13.34 -13.09 6.16
CA LYS A 95 -13.88 -11.94 5.44
C LYS A 95 -12.77 -11.24 4.65
N SER A 96 -13.12 -10.58 3.55
CA SER A 96 -12.21 -9.84 2.70
C SER A 96 -11.38 -8.83 3.51
N GLY A 97 -10.05 -8.99 3.52
CA GLY A 97 -9.10 -8.15 4.24
C GLY A 97 -8.99 -8.37 5.75
N GLU A 98 -9.78 -9.28 6.32
CA GLU A 98 -9.81 -9.55 7.77
C GLU A 98 -8.44 -9.95 8.33
N LEU A 99 -7.69 -10.75 7.58
CA LEU A 99 -6.41 -11.28 8.03
C LEU A 99 -5.39 -10.22 8.39
N PHE A 100 -5.47 -9.01 7.83
CA PHE A 100 -4.60 -7.89 8.21
C PHE A 100 -4.91 -7.30 9.60
N LEU A 101 -6.04 -7.68 10.20
CA LEU A 101 -6.53 -7.18 11.48
C LEU A 101 -6.83 -8.32 12.48
N SER A 102 -6.42 -9.55 12.17
CA SER A 102 -6.79 -10.75 12.94
C SER A 102 -5.69 -11.24 13.89
N THR A 103 -4.55 -10.59 13.95
CA THR A 103 -3.42 -11.02 14.79
C THR A 103 -2.56 -9.84 15.21
N THR A 104 -1.89 -9.96 16.35
CA THR A 104 -0.83 -9.07 16.84
C THR A 104 0.57 -9.64 16.57
N ASP A 105 0.68 -10.86 16.05
CA ASP A 105 1.95 -11.44 15.68
C ASP A 105 2.58 -10.64 14.53
N ASN A 106 3.67 -9.95 14.85
CA ASN A 106 4.37 -9.08 13.93
C ASN A 106 5.02 -9.83 12.76
N TYR A 107 5.41 -11.08 12.93
CA TYR A 107 5.97 -11.90 11.84
C TYR A 107 4.90 -12.25 10.82
N ILE A 108 3.69 -12.60 11.30
CA ILE A 108 2.54 -12.86 10.44
C ILE A 108 2.10 -11.58 9.73
N LEU A 109 1.96 -10.45 10.44
CA LEU A 109 1.61 -9.16 9.83
C LEU A 109 2.64 -8.73 8.79
N ARG A 110 3.93 -8.81 9.12
CA ARG A 110 5.02 -8.54 8.18
C ARG A 110 4.90 -9.40 6.92
N SER A 111 4.69 -10.71 7.06
CA SER A 111 4.57 -11.62 5.91
C SER A 111 3.41 -11.23 5.00
N ARG A 112 2.29 -10.75 5.53
CA ARG A 112 1.13 -10.28 4.77
C ARG A 112 1.38 -8.96 4.05
N PHE A 113 2.09 -8.03 4.69
CA PHE A 113 2.57 -6.81 4.03
C PHE A 113 3.55 -7.16 2.89
N GLU A 114 4.51 -8.03 3.16
CA GLU A 114 5.51 -8.49 2.20
C GLU A 114 4.85 -9.19 1.00
N HIS A 115 3.87 -10.07 1.22
CA HIS A 115 3.07 -10.68 0.16
C HIS A 115 2.41 -9.62 -0.74
N SER A 116 1.80 -8.60 -0.14
CA SER A 116 1.16 -7.52 -0.89
C SER A 116 2.17 -6.75 -1.74
N VAL A 117 3.35 -6.48 -1.20
CA VAL A 117 4.41 -5.75 -1.91
C VAL A 117 5.01 -6.59 -3.04
N VAL A 118 5.29 -7.87 -2.82
CA VAL A 118 5.79 -8.78 -3.87
C VAL A 118 4.81 -8.87 -5.03
N ASP A 119 3.52 -8.97 -4.75
CA ASP A 119 2.48 -8.99 -5.78
C ASP A 119 2.40 -7.67 -6.56
N ILE A 120 2.58 -6.51 -5.88
CA ILE A 120 2.66 -5.20 -6.55
C ILE A 120 3.88 -5.16 -7.47
N LEU A 121 5.05 -5.58 -7.01
CA LEU A 121 6.28 -5.58 -7.80
C LEU A 121 6.17 -6.50 -9.03
N THR A 122 5.61 -7.69 -8.86
CA THR A 122 5.32 -8.65 -9.94
C THR A 122 4.35 -8.04 -10.96
N THR A 123 3.30 -7.39 -10.48
CA THR A 123 2.31 -6.72 -11.36
C THR A 123 2.91 -5.56 -12.12
N LEU A 124 3.74 -4.73 -11.47
CA LEU A 124 4.44 -3.62 -12.12
C LEU A 124 5.40 -4.11 -13.21
N ASN A 125 6.11 -5.22 -12.98
CA ASN A 125 6.96 -5.84 -14.01
C ASN A 125 6.12 -6.31 -15.20
N TYR A 126 5.01 -6.99 -14.96
CA TYR A 126 4.08 -7.40 -16.01
C TYR A 126 3.57 -6.20 -16.84
N LEU A 127 3.15 -5.14 -16.16
CA LEU A 127 2.65 -3.94 -16.86
C LEU A 127 3.76 -3.24 -17.65
N LYS A 128 5.00 -3.23 -17.16
CA LYS A 128 6.16 -2.69 -17.84
C LYS A 128 6.48 -3.45 -19.13
N GLU A 129 6.43 -4.78 -19.08
CA GLU A 129 6.64 -5.64 -20.25
C GLU A 129 5.52 -5.48 -21.28
N ARG A 130 4.27 -5.42 -20.80
CA ARG A 130 3.09 -5.32 -21.65
C ARG A 130 2.99 -3.99 -22.40
N PHE A 131 3.24 -2.87 -21.72
CA PHE A 131 2.99 -1.51 -22.24
C PHE A 131 4.26 -0.73 -22.57
N LYS A 132 5.43 -1.16 -22.09
CA LYS A 132 6.76 -0.59 -22.38
C LYS A 132 6.94 0.91 -22.11
N GLY A 133 6.05 1.51 -21.32
CA GLY A 133 6.02 2.95 -21.05
C GLY A 133 6.43 3.32 -19.62
N ASP A 134 6.10 4.54 -19.24
CA ASP A 134 6.30 5.06 -17.88
C ASP A 134 5.31 4.45 -16.91
N LEU A 135 5.78 4.10 -15.72
CA LEU A 135 4.97 3.53 -14.66
C LEU A 135 4.57 4.57 -13.61
N TYR A 136 3.32 4.52 -13.21
CA TYR A 136 2.73 5.31 -12.14
C TYR A 136 2.02 4.38 -11.15
N LEU A 137 1.98 4.77 -9.88
CA LEU A 137 1.33 3.97 -8.85
C LEU A 137 0.36 4.85 -8.05
N MET A 138 -0.84 4.33 -7.79
CA MET A 138 -1.80 4.97 -6.90
C MET A 138 -2.27 3.97 -5.84
N GLY A 139 -2.17 4.36 -4.56
CA GLY A 139 -2.64 3.55 -3.45
C GLY A 139 -3.69 4.27 -2.61
N PHE A 140 -4.72 3.54 -2.20
CA PHE A 140 -5.80 4.04 -1.36
C PHE A 140 -5.77 3.33 0.00
N SER A 141 -5.75 4.09 1.12
CA SER A 141 -5.74 3.52 2.47
C SER A 141 -4.59 2.53 2.68
N PHE A 142 -4.85 1.29 3.06
CA PHE A 142 -3.86 0.21 3.15
C PHE A 142 -3.10 0.01 1.83
N GLY A 143 -3.79 0.11 0.69
CA GLY A 143 -3.12 0.09 -0.61
C GLY A 143 -2.07 1.19 -0.76
N GLY A 144 -2.27 2.35 -0.11
CA GLY A 144 -1.27 3.41 -0.02
C GLY A 144 -0.05 3.02 0.82
N MET A 145 -0.25 2.29 1.92
CA MET A 145 0.84 1.80 2.77
C MET A 145 1.77 0.87 1.98
N VAL A 146 1.21 -0.16 1.35
CA VAL A 146 2.00 -1.14 0.57
C VAL A 146 2.55 -0.54 -0.73
N SER A 147 1.86 0.45 -1.34
CA SER A 147 2.38 1.21 -2.48
C SER A 147 3.59 2.07 -2.11
N THR A 148 3.61 2.64 -0.91
CA THR A 148 4.75 3.38 -0.36
C THR A 148 5.98 2.47 -0.27
N ILE A 149 5.81 1.27 0.30
CA ILE A 149 6.88 0.28 0.40
C ILE A 149 7.36 -0.14 -1.01
N ALA A 150 6.43 -0.53 -1.89
CA ALA A 150 6.77 -0.96 -3.25
C ALA A 150 7.51 0.13 -4.05
N THR A 151 7.11 1.40 -3.90
CA THR A 151 7.77 2.52 -4.58
C THR A 151 9.21 2.73 -4.10
N SER A 152 9.48 2.57 -2.80
CA SER A 152 10.82 2.71 -2.24
C SER A 152 11.83 1.66 -2.76
N LEU A 153 11.33 0.51 -3.21
CA LEU A 153 12.11 -0.62 -3.74
C LEU A 153 12.35 -0.51 -5.26
N ARG A 154 11.83 0.55 -5.91
CA ARG A 154 11.95 0.78 -7.37
C ARG A 154 12.41 2.20 -7.67
N ASN A 155 13.06 2.36 -8.81
CA ASN A 155 13.54 3.67 -9.30
C ASN A 155 12.89 4.07 -10.64
N ASP A 156 12.01 3.24 -11.18
CA ASP A 156 11.37 3.43 -12.49
C ASP A 156 9.90 3.91 -12.41
N ILE A 157 9.38 4.13 -11.19
CA ILE A 157 8.06 4.73 -10.97
C ILE A 157 8.19 6.25 -11.12
N LYS A 158 7.45 6.85 -12.05
CA LYS A 158 7.51 8.26 -12.42
C LYS A 158 6.64 9.16 -11.55
N GLY A 159 5.63 8.59 -10.88
CA GLY A 159 4.76 9.34 -9.97
C GLY A 159 3.97 8.42 -9.05
N LEU A 160 3.78 8.89 -7.81
CA LEU A 160 3.04 8.19 -6.75
C LEU A 160 1.88 9.05 -6.27
N SER A 161 0.67 8.47 -6.21
CA SER A 161 -0.51 9.10 -5.61
C SER A 161 -0.98 8.29 -4.42
N LEU A 162 -1.08 8.93 -3.25
CA LEU A 162 -1.45 8.30 -2.00
C LEU A 162 -2.72 8.96 -1.43
N ALA A 163 -3.80 8.22 -1.32
CA ALA A 163 -5.07 8.72 -0.82
C ALA A 163 -5.44 8.07 0.52
N VAL A 164 -5.76 8.90 1.52
CA VAL A 164 -6.22 8.53 2.87
C VAL A 164 -5.40 7.42 3.51
N THR A 165 -4.09 7.58 3.49
CA THR A 165 -3.10 6.62 3.98
C THR A 165 -2.13 7.26 4.98
N GLY A 166 -1.30 6.45 5.61
CA GLY A 166 -0.32 6.90 6.58
C GLY A 166 0.76 5.87 6.87
N GLY A 167 1.62 6.19 7.79
CA GLY A 167 2.65 5.35 8.40
C GLY A 167 2.71 5.62 9.88
N ASN A 168 3.83 5.28 10.54
CA ASN A 168 3.98 5.36 11.98
C ASN A 168 2.91 4.52 12.71
N PHE A 169 3.17 3.24 12.84
CA PHE A 169 2.20 2.28 13.40
C PHE A 169 1.77 2.57 14.84
N TYR A 170 2.51 3.40 15.59
CA TYR A 170 1.98 3.90 16.87
C TYR A 170 0.62 4.56 16.70
N HIS A 171 0.49 5.49 15.73
CA HIS A 171 -0.77 6.19 15.50
C HIS A 171 -1.86 5.25 14.98
N ILE A 172 -1.52 4.34 14.09
CA ILE A 172 -2.47 3.39 13.52
C ILE A 172 -2.94 2.41 14.58
N THR A 173 -2.03 1.82 15.36
CA THR A 173 -2.39 0.85 16.41
C THR A 173 -3.21 1.47 17.51
N TRP A 174 -2.78 2.63 18.06
CA TRP A 174 -3.34 3.15 19.32
C TRP A 174 -4.37 4.26 19.14
N LYS A 175 -4.45 4.91 17.98
CA LYS A 175 -5.34 6.06 17.72
C LYS A 175 -6.38 5.83 16.65
N SER A 176 -6.27 4.76 15.85
CA SER A 176 -7.25 4.43 14.81
C SER A 176 -8.45 3.69 15.41
N PHE A 177 -9.64 3.98 14.90
CA PHE A 177 -10.85 3.24 15.25
C PHE A 177 -10.79 1.78 14.78
N VAL A 178 -10.25 1.52 13.58
CA VAL A 178 -10.30 0.20 12.94
C VAL A 178 -9.41 -0.85 13.62
N THR A 179 -8.39 -0.41 14.35
CA THR A 179 -7.44 -1.29 15.06
C THR A 179 -7.83 -1.57 16.53
N GLY A 180 -9.07 -1.23 16.91
CA GLY A 180 -9.56 -1.48 18.27
C GLY A 180 -9.39 -2.93 18.71
N VAL A 181 -9.68 -3.88 17.81
CA VAL A 181 -9.51 -5.33 18.10
C VAL A 181 -8.05 -5.69 18.38
N LEU A 182 -7.11 -5.11 17.61
CA LEU A 182 -5.68 -5.37 17.83
C LEU A 182 -5.20 -4.83 19.17
N ARG A 183 -5.71 -3.67 19.60
CA ARG A 183 -5.35 -3.10 20.93
C ARG A 183 -5.71 -4.04 22.05
N VAL A 184 -6.93 -4.58 22.05
CA VAL A 184 -7.36 -5.55 23.05
C VAL A 184 -6.43 -6.76 23.07
N GLN A 185 -6.08 -7.32 21.92
CA GLN A 185 -5.16 -8.45 21.83
C GLN A 185 -3.75 -8.12 22.34
N TYR A 186 -3.21 -6.94 22.03
CA TYR A 186 -1.90 -6.50 22.55
C TYR A 186 -1.90 -6.37 24.08
N GLU A 187 -2.98 -5.84 24.66
CA GLU A 187 -3.13 -5.69 26.10
C GLU A 187 -3.29 -7.04 26.80
N GLU A 188 -4.11 -7.94 26.25
CA GLU A 188 -4.31 -9.29 26.78
C GLU A 188 -3.02 -10.13 26.74
N ASN A 189 -2.27 -10.07 25.64
CA ASN A 189 -1.02 -10.80 25.47
C ASN A 189 0.16 -10.15 26.21
N LYS A 190 0.01 -8.94 26.77
CA LYS A 190 1.07 -8.15 27.41
C LYS A 190 2.30 -7.88 26.52
N GLU A 191 2.13 -7.97 25.21
CA GLU A 191 3.22 -7.79 24.23
C GLU A 191 3.60 -6.32 24.06
N CYS A 192 2.60 -5.45 24.03
CA CYS A 192 2.78 -4.02 23.87
C CYS A 192 1.65 -3.25 24.58
N ASN A 193 1.93 -2.00 24.93
CA ASN A 193 0.95 -1.04 25.43
C ASN A 193 1.23 0.36 24.83
N PRO A 194 0.29 1.33 24.96
CA PRO A 194 0.44 2.66 24.35
C PRO A 194 1.70 3.40 24.80
N GLU A 195 2.04 3.35 26.08
CA GLU A 195 3.19 4.06 26.66
C GLU A 195 4.50 3.51 26.13
N LYS A 196 4.68 2.19 26.20
CA LYS A 196 5.87 1.49 25.70
C LYS A 196 6.03 1.71 24.19
N CYS A 197 4.95 1.56 23.43
CA CYS A 197 4.96 1.80 21.99
C CYS A 197 5.33 3.24 21.65
N LEU A 198 4.78 4.23 22.39
CA LEU A 198 5.12 5.65 22.20
C LEU A 198 6.60 5.92 22.44
N LEU A 199 7.18 5.34 23.49
CA LEU A 199 8.61 5.50 23.78
C LEU A 199 9.48 4.98 22.66
N TYR A 200 9.20 3.78 22.12
CA TYR A 200 9.92 3.27 20.95
C TYR A 200 9.79 4.17 19.72
N HIS A 201 8.58 4.61 19.40
CA HIS A 201 8.35 5.45 18.22
C HIS A 201 8.90 6.87 18.37
N LYS A 202 9.02 7.38 19.59
CA LYS A 202 9.56 8.72 19.86
C LYS A 202 11.09 8.74 19.93
N ASN A 203 11.70 7.72 20.54
CA ASN A 203 13.12 7.74 20.88
C ASN A 203 13.93 6.85 19.91
N GLU A 204 13.49 5.62 19.64
CA GLU A 204 14.27 4.63 18.90
C GLU A 204 13.99 4.67 17.40
N TYR A 205 12.74 4.93 16.99
CA TYR A 205 12.39 4.95 15.58
C TYR A 205 13.12 6.05 14.78
N PRO A 206 13.22 7.29 15.27
CA PRO A 206 14.00 8.33 14.57
C PRO A 206 15.47 7.95 14.40
N GLU A 207 16.10 7.36 15.41
CA GLU A 207 17.49 6.91 15.35
C GLU A 207 17.67 5.72 14.40
N TYR A 208 16.75 4.76 14.48
CA TYR A 208 16.69 3.64 13.52
C TYR A 208 16.56 4.16 12.08
N LEU A 209 15.62 5.05 11.81
CA LEU A 209 15.43 5.64 10.49
C LEU A 209 16.68 6.40 10.01
N LYS A 210 17.37 7.14 10.90
CA LYS A 210 18.59 7.88 10.56
C LYS A 210 19.70 6.94 10.08
N ASN A 211 19.86 5.79 10.73
CA ASN A 211 20.90 4.81 10.46
C ASN A 211 20.63 3.90 9.26
N LEU A 212 19.40 3.91 8.72
CA LEU A 212 19.07 3.15 7.52
C LEU A 212 19.62 3.83 6.27
N ASN A 213 20.45 3.12 5.51
CA ASN A 213 21.10 3.63 4.30
C ASN A 213 20.48 3.11 2.99
N LYS A 214 19.68 2.03 3.06
CA LYS A 214 19.07 1.38 1.89
C LYS A 214 17.65 0.90 2.22
N PRO A 215 16.74 0.85 1.24
CA PRO A 215 15.39 0.30 1.46
C PRO A 215 15.39 -1.23 1.58
N ASP A 216 16.46 -1.89 1.20
CA ASP A 216 16.69 -3.32 1.31
C ASP A 216 17.31 -3.74 2.66
N ILE A 217 16.66 -3.36 3.69
CA ILE A 217 17.11 -3.42 5.06
C ILE A 217 17.31 -4.87 5.53
N GLU A 218 18.40 -5.09 6.28
CA GLU A 218 18.47 -6.22 7.19
C GLU A 218 17.50 -5.97 8.34
N LEU A 219 16.29 -6.45 8.16
CA LEU A 219 15.16 -6.13 9.04
C LEU A 219 15.32 -6.70 10.45
N ASP A 220 16.14 -7.73 10.61
CA ASP A 220 16.46 -8.39 11.88
C ASP A 220 17.14 -7.44 12.91
N LYS A 221 17.56 -6.26 12.45
CA LYS A 221 18.18 -5.23 13.29
C LYS A 221 17.23 -4.14 13.76
N ALA A 222 15.96 -4.23 13.42
CA ALA A 222 14.98 -3.26 13.92
C ALA A 222 14.82 -3.41 15.45
N PRO A 223 14.76 -2.29 16.20
CA PRO A 223 14.53 -2.31 17.65
C PRO A 223 13.24 -3.03 18.05
N ILE A 224 12.20 -2.91 17.22
CA ILE A 224 10.94 -3.65 17.36
C ILE A 224 10.45 -4.09 15.98
N ALA A 225 9.80 -5.24 15.93
CA ALA A 225 9.42 -5.91 14.69
C ALA A 225 8.46 -5.08 13.81
N CYS A 226 7.59 -4.24 14.38
CA CYS A 226 6.66 -3.43 13.58
C CYS A 226 7.38 -2.38 12.71
N PHE A 227 8.60 -1.94 13.06
CA PHE A 227 9.39 -1.04 12.20
C PHE A 227 9.79 -1.70 10.87
N GLU A 228 9.85 -3.02 10.83
CA GLU A 228 10.28 -3.78 9.65
C GLU A 228 9.29 -3.68 8.49
N TYR A 229 8.02 -3.38 8.76
CA TYR A 229 6.98 -3.26 7.73
C TYR A 229 6.15 -1.96 7.82
N ASP A 230 6.55 -1.03 8.70
CA ASP A 230 5.95 0.31 8.71
C ASP A 230 6.30 1.07 7.42
N PRO A 231 5.33 1.63 6.70
CA PRO A 231 5.59 2.43 5.50
C PRO A 231 6.62 3.54 5.70
N MET A 232 6.75 4.12 6.89
CA MET A 232 7.74 5.16 7.18
C MET A 232 9.18 4.68 7.03
N THR A 233 9.45 3.42 7.40
CA THR A 233 10.79 2.82 7.27
C THR A 233 11.29 2.89 5.83
N PHE A 234 10.38 2.78 4.88
CA PHE A 234 10.65 2.77 3.45
C PHE A 234 10.50 4.15 2.81
N ALA A 235 9.59 4.97 3.31
CA ALA A 235 9.22 6.25 2.70
C ALA A 235 10.39 7.25 2.57
N LYS A 236 11.37 7.22 3.48
CA LYS A 236 12.58 8.07 3.39
C LYS A 236 13.39 7.81 2.11
N PHE A 237 13.25 6.64 1.49
CA PHE A 237 13.97 6.28 0.26
C PHE A 237 13.21 6.62 -1.02
N ILE A 238 11.98 7.11 -0.90
CA ILE A 238 11.19 7.52 -2.06
C ILE A 238 11.78 8.79 -2.66
N LYS A 239 12.18 8.68 -3.94
CA LYS A 239 12.62 9.80 -4.79
C LYS A 239 11.57 10.17 -5.84
N THR A 240 10.53 9.37 -5.95
CA THR A 240 9.42 9.53 -6.87
C THR A 240 8.56 10.72 -6.47
N PRO A 241 8.23 11.67 -7.37
CA PRO A 241 7.27 12.72 -7.11
C PRO A 241 5.97 12.15 -6.54
N THR A 242 5.51 12.70 -5.42
CA THR A 242 4.43 12.10 -4.63
C THR A 242 3.35 13.13 -4.30
N ILE A 243 2.09 12.83 -4.65
CA ILE A 243 0.91 13.58 -4.22
C ILE A 243 0.15 12.79 -3.16
N MET A 244 -0.25 13.47 -2.09
CA MET A 244 -0.99 12.85 -1.00
C MET A 244 -2.32 13.57 -0.74
N PHE A 245 -3.34 12.79 -0.35
CA PHE A 245 -4.64 13.29 0.06
C PHE A 245 -4.96 12.77 1.46
N ARG A 246 -5.22 13.67 2.41
CA ARG A 246 -5.71 13.29 3.74
C ARG A 246 -7.16 13.70 3.92
N ALA A 247 -7.96 12.87 4.53
CA ALA A 247 -9.31 13.24 4.97
C ALA A 247 -9.22 13.99 6.33
N LEU A 248 -9.96 15.11 6.46
CA LEU A 248 -9.92 15.93 7.67
C LEU A 248 -10.55 15.25 8.88
N PHE A 249 -11.57 14.41 8.63
CA PHE A 249 -12.35 13.70 9.65
C PHE A 249 -12.07 12.20 9.62
N ASP A 250 -10.83 11.81 9.31
CA ASP A 250 -10.42 10.41 9.22
C ASP A 250 -10.23 9.80 10.61
N ILE A 251 -11.08 8.85 10.95
CA ILE A 251 -10.99 8.07 12.21
C ILE A 251 -10.26 6.73 12.02
N PHE A 252 -9.92 6.36 10.76
CA PHE A 252 -9.19 5.13 10.44
C PHE A 252 -7.69 5.39 10.30
N ILE A 253 -7.34 6.48 9.62
CA ILE A 253 -5.95 6.92 9.50
C ILE A 253 -5.81 8.27 10.23
N PRO A 254 -5.28 8.27 11.45
CA PRO A 254 -5.11 9.48 12.24
C PRO A 254 -4.26 10.53 11.50
N LYS A 255 -4.58 11.81 11.68
CA LYS A 255 -3.86 12.93 11.05
C LYS A 255 -2.34 12.80 11.18
N ASN A 256 -1.84 12.48 12.37
CA ASN A 256 -0.41 12.39 12.63
C ASN A 256 0.24 11.26 11.82
N SER A 257 -0.45 10.13 11.64
CA SER A 257 0.02 9.03 10.79
C SER A 257 0.27 9.47 9.34
N THR A 258 -0.67 10.24 8.76
CA THR A 258 -0.47 10.81 7.41
C THR A 258 0.63 11.85 7.38
N MET A 259 0.70 12.73 8.40
CA MET A 259 1.68 13.81 8.44
C MET A 259 3.11 13.28 8.61
N ASP A 260 3.30 12.26 9.46
CA ASP A 260 4.60 11.64 9.66
C ASP A 260 5.09 10.98 8.36
N LEU A 261 4.20 10.25 7.66
CA LEU A 261 4.51 9.68 6.36
C LEU A 261 4.85 10.75 5.32
N TYR A 262 4.06 11.82 5.25
CA TYR A 262 4.31 12.92 4.33
C TYR A 262 5.66 13.60 4.60
N ASN A 263 5.96 13.88 5.86
CA ASN A 263 7.16 14.62 6.24
C ASN A 263 8.43 13.85 5.88
N ILE A 264 8.45 12.53 6.04
CA ILE A 264 9.65 11.71 5.81
C ILE A 264 9.96 11.46 4.33
N ILE A 265 8.97 11.56 3.43
CA ILE A 265 9.21 11.45 1.98
C ILE A 265 10.10 12.59 1.52
N ASN A 266 11.25 12.26 0.94
CA ASN A 266 12.24 13.25 0.49
C ASN A 266 12.26 13.37 -1.05
N ALA A 267 11.12 13.76 -1.62
CA ALA A 267 10.92 13.98 -3.04
C ALA A 267 10.05 15.21 -3.28
N LYS A 268 9.89 15.67 -4.54
CA LYS A 268 8.83 16.63 -4.89
C LYS A 268 7.50 16.08 -4.37
N LYS A 269 6.81 16.85 -3.51
CA LYS A 269 5.57 16.35 -2.89
C LYS A 269 4.53 17.43 -2.65
N GLU A 270 3.27 17.03 -2.77
CA GLU A 270 2.10 17.86 -2.45
C GLU A 270 1.16 17.14 -1.50
N LEU A 271 0.50 17.89 -0.60
CA LEU A 271 -0.51 17.37 0.31
C LEU A 271 -1.80 18.18 0.19
N TYR A 272 -2.89 17.49 -0.09
CA TYR A 272 -4.23 18.06 -0.13
C TYR A 272 -5.08 17.55 1.03
N SER A 273 -5.70 18.46 1.77
CA SER A 273 -6.69 18.11 2.79
C SER A 273 -8.09 18.14 2.17
N ILE A 274 -8.86 17.07 2.31
CA ILE A 274 -10.22 16.95 1.80
C ILE A 274 -11.23 16.91 2.96
N PRO A 275 -12.37 17.64 2.89
CA PRO A 275 -13.34 17.76 3.98
C PRO A 275 -14.25 16.52 4.05
N THR A 276 -13.65 15.36 4.29
CA THR A 276 -14.34 14.06 4.36
C THR A 276 -13.78 13.22 5.50
N GLY A 277 -14.48 12.13 5.84
CA GLY A 277 -13.92 11.00 6.58
C GLY A 277 -13.26 9.99 5.65
N HIS A 278 -12.75 8.88 6.20
CA HIS A 278 -12.05 7.85 5.45
C HIS A 278 -12.88 7.28 4.30
N LEU A 279 -14.03 6.70 4.61
CA LEU A 279 -14.89 6.06 3.61
C LEU A 279 -15.56 7.07 2.66
N SER A 280 -15.96 8.22 3.19
CA SER A 280 -16.59 9.28 2.39
C SER A 280 -15.61 10.02 1.48
N SER A 281 -14.30 9.81 1.63
CA SER A 281 -13.28 10.35 0.70
C SER A 281 -13.53 9.94 -0.75
N PHE A 282 -14.14 8.78 -0.97
CA PHE A 282 -14.54 8.32 -2.30
C PHE A 282 -15.58 9.22 -2.99
N LEU A 283 -16.35 10.00 -2.24
CA LEU A 283 -17.26 10.99 -2.83
C LEU A 283 -16.48 12.09 -3.58
N LEU A 284 -15.26 12.40 -3.13
CA LEU A 284 -14.36 13.35 -3.78
C LEU A 284 -13.39 12.69 -4.79
N ARG A 285 -13.67 11.46 -5.24
CA ARG A 285 -12.81 10.74 -6.19
C ARG A 285 -12.49 11.53 -7.47
N LYS A 286 -13.44 12.34 -7.98
CA LYS A 286 -13.21 13.21 -9.16
C LYS A 286 -12.19 14.32 -8.86
N TYR A 287 -12.23 14.88 -7.67
CA TYR A 287 -11.25 15.88 -7.21
C TYR A 287 -9.87 15.26 -7.07
N ILE A 288 -9.78 14.09 -6.39
CA ILE A 288 -8.54 13.33 -6.22
C ILE A 288 -7.96 13.00 -7.59
N LEU A 289 -8.75 12.45 -8.51
CA LEU A 289 -8.31 12.15 -9.87
C LEU A 289 -7.75 13.38 -10.59
N ARG A 290 -8.49 14.50 -10.59
CA ARG A 290 -8.08 15.73 -11.27
C ARG A 290 -6.76 16.25 -10.74
N LYS A 291 -6.59 16.32 -9.41
CA LYS A 291 -5.35 16.77 -8.79
C LYS A 291 -4.19 15.83 -9.09
N THR A 292 -4.43 14.51 -9.02
CA THR A 292 -3.43 13.50 -9.39
C THR A 292 -2.98 13.68 -10.85
N LEU A 293 -3.93 13.79 -11.79
CA LEU A 293 -3.62 13.98 -13.21
C LEU A 293 -2.83 15.27 -13.50
N THR A 294 -3.14 16.35 -12.80
CA THR A 294 -2.38 17.62 -12.93
C THR A 294 -0.95 17.40 -12.44
N PHE A 295 -0.78 16.86 -11.25
CA PHE A 295 0.53 16.61 -10.63
C PHE A 295 1.43 15.66 -11.47
N LEU A 296 0.85 14.61 -12.06
CA LEU A 296 1.59 13.64 -12.85
C LEU A 296 1.97 14.14 -14.27
N LYS A 297 1.52 15.33 -14.69
CA LYS A 297 1.89 15.98 -15.95
C LYS A 297 3.10 16.89 -15.81
N GLU A 298 3.39 17.33 -14.60
CA GLU A 298 4.53 18.20 -14.24
C GLU A 298 5.84 17.41 -14.04
#